data_bdd1c0576616687845b3c49ca30f9dc4
#
_entry.id   bdd1c0576616687845b3c49ca30f9dc4
#
_cell.length_a   1.000
_cell.length_b   1.000
_cell.length_c   1.000
_cell.angle_alpha   90.00
_cell.angle_beta   90.00
_cell.angle_gamma   90.00
#
_symmetry.space_group_name_H-M   'P 1'
#
loop_
_entity.id
_entity.type
_entity.pdbx_description
1 polymer ?
#
loop_
_entity_poly.entity_id
_entity_poly.type
_entity_poly.pdbx_seq_one_letter_code
_entity_poly.pdbx_strand_id
1 'polypeptide(L)'
;MKKSFLFAALVAIMCAFSSCVNEPTILGKWQMNTMKMQSIVNGQVVQTVEEPVPSEDPIYWQFVDESTGKIIEYFDGDVWTDEFTYTLNDNILTITPRESSDISITCQVLNLTETELSLTQIPEGESEYYHQMTYNFTRVTE
;
A
#
# COMPACT_ATOMS: atom_id res chain seq x y z
N MET A 1 45.76 18.76 19.29
CA MET A 1 45.44 17.30 19.32
C MET A 1 44.24 16.94 20.20
N LYS A 2 43.85 17.68 21.20
CA LYS A 2 42.69 17.35 22.06
C LYS A 2 41.31 17.66 21.44
N LYS A 3 41.21 18.42 20.34
CA LYS A 3 39.94 18.79 19.68
C LYS A 3 39.43 17.76 18.68
N SER A 4 40.29 16.87 18.18
CA SER A 4 39.90 15.84 17.17
C SER A 4 39.23 14.62 17.81
N PHE A 5 39.46 14.32 19.08
CA PHE A 5 38.83 13.22 19.78
C PHE A 5 37.38 13.48 20.16
N LEU A 6 37.01 14.73 20.41
CA LEU A 6 35.64 15.11 20.74
C LEU A 6 34.72 15.05 19.53
N PHE A 7 35.25 15.31 18.33
CA PHE A 7 34.48 15.25 17.10
C PHE A 7 34.21 13.80 16.63
N ALA A 8 35.17 12.90 16.85
CA ALA A 8 35.01 11.49 16.55
C ALA A 8 33.98 10.81 17.48
N ALA A 9 33.94 11.19 18.74
CA ALA A 9 32.96 10.69 19.71
C ALA A 9 31.55 11.19 19.42
N LEU A 10 31.39 12.43 18.91
CA LEU A 10 30.08 13.00 18.58
C LEU A 10 29.49 12.35 17.32
N VAL A 11 30.32 12.03 16.32
CA VAL A 11 29.89 11.33 15.09
C VAL A 11 29.50 9.86 15.41
N ALA A 12 30.22 9.19 16.32
CA ALA A 12 29.88 7.84 16.74
C ALA A 12 28.56 7.76 17.52
N ILE A 13 28.21 8.80 18.28
CA ILE A 13 26.94 8.89 19.01
C ILE A 13 25.75 9.13 18.05
N MET A 14 25.94 9.93 16.98
CA MET A 14 24.87 10.11 15.99
C MET A 14 24.57 8.85 15.17
N CYS A 15 25.55 8.02 14.91
CA CYS A 15 25.33 6.73 14.21
C CYS A 15 24.60 5.70 15.09
N ALA A 16 24.69 5.78 16.41
CA ALA A 16 24.04 4.86 17.34
C ALA A 16 22.52 5.13 17.49
N PHE A 17 22.06 6.34 17.21
CA PHE A 17 20.63 6.68 17.28
C PHE A 17 19.86 6.45 15.96
N SER A 18 20.54 6.26 14.83
CA SER A 18 19.89 6.01 13.54
C SER A 18 19.54 4.53 13.28
N SER A 19 19.97 3.60 14.15
CA SER A 19 19.77 2.17 13.96
C SER A 19 18.52 1.58 14.62
N CYS A 20 17.64 2.40 15.24
CA CYS A 20 16.45 1.93 15.96
C CYS A 20 15.12 2.39 15.35
N VAL A 21 15.10 2.95 14.14
CA VAL A 21 13.85 3.23 13.42
C VAL A 21 13.50 1.98 12.62
N ASN A 22 12.54 1.18 13.12
CA ASN A 22 11.94 0.13 12.33
C ASN A 22 11.21 0.79 11.16
N GLU A 23 11.62 0.49 9.93
CA GLU A 23 10.87 0.92 8.75
C GLU A 23 9.48 0.30 8.78
N PRO A 24 8.43 1.05 8.45
CA PRO A 24 7.09 0.51 8.40
C PRO A 24 7.01 -0.61 7.36
N THR A 25 6.35 -1.70 7.71
CA THR A 25 6.17 -2.86 6.83
C THR A 25 4.75 -2.94 6.31
N ILE A 26 4.59 -3.43 5.08
CA ILE A 26 3.27 -3.70 4.51
C ILE A 26 2.59 -4.92 5.15
N LEU A 27 3.36 -5.78 5.82
CA LEU A 27 2.85 -6.99 6.47
C LEU A 27 1.76 -6.65 7.50
N GLY A 28 0.73 -7.48 7.54
CA GLY A 28 -0.40 -7.33 8.46
C GLY A 28 -1.72 -7.15 7.73
N LYS A 29 -2.75 -6.80 8.50
CA LYS A 29 -4.12 -6.63 8.01
C LYS A 29 -4.47 -5.15 7.92
N TRP A 30 -5.01 -4.76 6.80
CA TRP A 30 -5.37 -3.39 6.47
C TRP A 30 -6.85 -3.30 6.11
N GLN A 31 -7.58 -2.42 6.78
CA GLN A 31 -8.96 -2.11 6.45
C GLN A 31 -9.02 -0.98 5.43
N MET A 32 -9.71 -1.22 4.33
CA MET A 32 -9.95 -0.18 3.32
C MET A 32 -10.95 0.83 3.85
N ASN A 33 -10.59 2.10 3.81
CA ASN A 33 -11.45 3.20 4.26
C ASN A 33 -12.17 3.87 3.11
N THR A 34 -11.43 4.15 2.03
CA THR A 34 -11.96 4.83 0.84
C THR A 34 -11.39 4.25 -0.44
N MET A 35 -12.18 4.31 -1.50
CA MET A 35 -11.77 4.13 -2.88
C MET A 35 -11.98 5.44 -3.64
N LYS A 36 -10.95 5.89 -4.31
CA LYS A 36 -10.99 7.07 -5.18
C LYS A 36 -10.73 6.66 -6.61
N MET A 37 -11.66 6.99 -7.50
CA MET A 37 -11.53 6.82 -8.95
C MET A 37 -11.35 8.18 -9.61
N GLN A 38 -10.33 8.33 -10.40
CA GLN A 38 -10.09 9.49 -11.23
C GLN A 38 -10.18 9.10 -12.70
N SER A 39 -11.03 9.79 -13.47
CA SER A 39 -11.07 9.69 -14.92
C SER A 39 -10.05 10.65 -15.51
N ILE A 40 -9.15 10.16 -16.32
CA ILE A 40 -8.03 10.91 -16.91
C ILE A 40 -8.18 10.89 -18.42
N VAL A 41 -8.16 12.08 -19.03
CA VAL A 41 -8.19 12.27 -20.48
C VAL A 41 -6.99 13.11 -20.88
N ASN A 42 -6.17 12.62 -21.79
CA ASN A 42 -4.95 13.29 -22.25
C ASN A 42 -4.03 13.75 -21.10
N GLY A 43 -3.92 12.93 -20.04
CA GLY A 43 -3.10 13.23 -18.86
C GLY A 43 -3.73 14.23 -17.86
N GLN A 44 -4.98 14.67 -18.08
CA GLN A 44 -5.69 15.58 -17.21
C GLN A 44 -6.84 14.88 -16.49
N VAL A 45 -6.95 15.10 -15.18
CA VAL A 45 -8.08 14.62 -14.39
C VAL A 45 -9.33 15.41 -14.77
N VAL A 46 -10.32 14.71 -15.32
CA VAL A 46 -11.61 15.33 -15.75
C VAL A 46 -12.75 15.02 -14.79
N GLN A 47 -12.62 13.97 -13.99
CA GLN A 47 -13.60 13.59 -12.99
C GLN A 47 -12.90 12.90 -11.81
N THR A 48 -13.38 13.14 -10.61
CA THR A 48 -12.97 12.43 -9.39
C THR A 48 -14.21 11.98 -8.64
N VAL A 49 -14.24 10.70 -8.29
CA VAL A 49 -15.25 10.11 -7.41
C VAL A 49 -14.51 9.45 -6.27
N GLU A 50 -14.83 9.80 -5.03
CA GLU A 50 -14.28 9.17 -3.83
C GLU A 50 -15.45 8.68 -2.97
N GLU A 51 -15.41 7.39 -2.62
CA GLU A 51 -16.45 6.74 -1.84
C GLU A 51 -15.84 6.06 -0.62
N PRO A 52 -16.46 6.24 0.57
CA PRO A 52 -16.11 5.48 1.73
C PRO A 52 -16.53 4.02 1.57
N VAL A 53 -15.73 3.10 2.08
CA VAL A 53 -16.14 1.69 2.22
C VAL A 53 -17.12 1.60 3.40
N PRO A 54 -18.33 1.05 3.19
CA PRO A 54 -19.32 0.92 4.25
C PRO A 54 -18.80 0.08 5.44
N SER A 55 -19.09 0.52 6.66
CA SER A 55 -18.68 -0.19 7.87
C SER A 55 -19.36 -1.54 8.06
N GLU A 56 -20.55 -1.71 7.50
CA GLU A 56 -21.32 -2.95 7.45
C GLU A 56 -20.76 -4.00 6.49
N ASP A 57 -20.09 -3.54 5.42
CA ASP A 57 -19.48 -4.38 4.40
C ASP A 57 -17.97 -4.05 4.25
N PRO A 58 -17.16 -4.31 5.27
CA PRO A 58 -15.75 -3.92 5.25
C PRO A 58 -14.94 -4.76 4.26
N ILE A 59 -13.91 -4.14 3.70
CA ILE A 59 -12.92 -4.78 2.84
C ILE A 59 -11.57 -4.72 3.52
N TYR A 60 -10.90 -5.88 3.60
CA TYR A 60 -9.56 -6.00 4.17
C TYR A 60 -8.58 -6.56 3.16
N TRP A 61 -7.39 -6.00 3.15
CA TRP A 61 -6.23 -6.60 2.51
C TRP A 61 -5.27 -7.08 3.58
N GLN A 62 -4.88 -8.33 3.53
CA GLN A 62 -3.96 -8.92 4.49
C GLN A 62 -2.73 -9.45 3.77
N PHE A 63 -1.58 -8.88 4.07
CA PHE A 63 -0.27 -9.37 3.63
C PHE A 63 0.24 -10.32 4.69
N VAL A 64 0.24 -11.63 4.38
CA VAL A 64 0.47 -12.71 5.35
C VAL A 64 1.96 -12.93 5.58
N ASP A 65 2.73 -12.93 4.50
CA ASP A 65 4.18 -13.05 4.49
C ASP A 65 4.77 -12.16 3.38
N GLU A 66 6.05 -12.28 3.09
CA GLU A 66 6.76 -11.44 2.10
C GLU A 66 6.31 -11.65 0.64
N SER A 67 5.46 -12.63 0.36
CA SER A 67 5.07 -13.01 -1.00
C SER A 67 3.60 -13.33 -1.18
N THR A 68 2.84 -13.53 -0.11
CA THR A 68 1.44 -13.95 -0.17
C THR A 68 0.53 -13.05 0.65
N GLY A 69 -0.71 -12.96 0.20
CA GLY A 69 -1.75 -12.23 0.91
C GLY A 69 -3.14 -12.68 0.48
N LYS A 70 -4.13 -12.00 1.03
CA LYS A 70 -5.54 -12.24 0.71
C LYS A 70 -6.35 -10.96 0.83
N ILE A 71 -7.39 -10.86 0.02
CA ILE A 71 -8.45 -9.86 0.12
C ILE A 71 -9.64 -10.54 0.79
N ILE A 72 -10.20 -9.91 1.79
CA ILE A 72 -11.37 -10.39 2.52
C ILE A 72 -12.45 -9.33 2.37
N GLU A 73 -13.55 -9.71 1.74
CA GLU A 73 -14.68 -8.83 1.48
C GLU A 73 -15.91 -9.35 2.20
N TYR A 74 -16.62 -8.46 2.86
CA TYR A 74 -17.91 -8.72 3.49
C TYR A 74 -18.98 -8.05 2.65
N PHE A 75 -20.01 -8.78 2.31
CA PHE A 75 -21.14 -8.25 1.55
C PHE A 75 -22.42 -8.98 1.93
N ASP A 76 -23.42 -8.23 2.41
CA ASP A 76 -24.76 -8.74 2.82
C ASP A 76 -24.71 -9.97 3.74
N GLY A 77 -23.73 -9.98 4.68
CA GLY A 77 -23.51 -11.06 5.64
C GLY A 77 -22.67 -12.24 5.13
N ASP A 78 -22.34 -12.27 3.86
CA ASP A 78 -21.42 -13.24 3.28
C ASP A 78 -19.96 -12.75 3.34
N VAL A 79 -19.01 -13.70 3.38
CA VAL A 79 -17.57 -13.41 3.40
C VAL A 79 -16.92 -14.07 2.18
N TRP A 80 -16.26 -13.24 1.39
CA TRP A 80 -15.47 -13.67 0.23
C TRP A 80 -13.99 -13.50 0.53
N THR A 81 -13.19 -14.47 0.11
CA THR A 81 -11.73 -14.41 0.31
C THR A 81 -11.02 -14.81 -0.96
N ASP A 82 -10.23 -13.90 -1.49
CA ASP A 82 -9.38 -14.10 -2.66
C ASP A 82 -7.90 -14.08 -2.25
N GLU A 83 -7.17 -15.15 -2.56
CA GLU A 83 -5.74 -15.24 -2.30
C GLU A 83 -4.94 -14.64 -3.46
N PHE A 84 -3.82 -14.01 -3.13
CA PHE A 84 -2.89 -13.47 -4.12
C PHE A 84 -1.43 -13.73 -3.74
N THR A 85 -0.57 -13.67 -4.73
CA THR A 85 0.87 -13.48 -4.53
C THR A 85 1.24 -12.03 -4.83
N TYR A 86 2.31 -11.53 -4.25
CA TYR A 86 2.76 -10.18 -4.51
C TYR A 86 4.28 -10.04 -4.47
N THR A 87 4.76 -8.97 -5.08
CA THR A 87 6.12 -8.47 -4.94
C THR A 87 6.07 -6.99 -4.59
N LEU A 88 6.95 -6.56 -3.70
CA LEU A 88 7.13 -5.14 -3.36
C LEU A 88 8.60 -4.79 -3.61
N ASN A 89 8.86 -3.97 -4.62
CA ASN A 89 10.17 -3.48 -4.96
C ASN A 89 10.17 -1.95 -4.90
N ASP A 90 10.92 -1.39 -3.97
CA ASP A 90 10.84 0.03 -3.63
C ASP A 90 9.38 0.42 -3.29
N ASN A 91 8.76 1.27 -4.07
CA ASN A 91 7.37 1.69 -3.89
C ASN A 91 6.41 1.07 -4.92
N ILE A 92 6.82 0.02 -5.61
CA ILE A 92 5.98 -0.67 -6.61
C ILE A 92 5.53 -2.01 -6.06
N LEU A 93 4.23 -2.12 -5.86
CA LEU A 93 3.53 -3.33 -5.42
C LEU A 93 2.86 -3.98 -6.62
N THR A 94 3.23 -5.22 -6.93
CA THR A 94 2.57 -6.02 -7.97
C THR A 94 1.82 -7.16 -7.32
N ILE A 95 0.52 -7.22 -7.54
CA ILE A 95 -0.38 -8.24 -6.99
C ILE A 95 -0.88 -9.13 -8.12
N THR A 96 -0.76 -10.43 -7.94
CA THR A 96 -1.25 -11.43 -8.89
C THR A 96 -2.27 -12.33 -8.19
N PRO A 97 -3.57 -12.25 -8.55
CA PRO A 97 -4.59 -13.12 -8.01
C PRO A 97 -4.29 -14.59 -8.30
N ARG A 98 -4.54 -15.46 -7.32
CA ARG A 98 -4.22 -16.88 -7.45
C ARG A 98 -5.09 -17.59 -8.50
N GLU A 99 -6.36 -17.19 -8.60
CA GLU A 99 -7.31 -17.79 -9.56
C GLU A 99 -7.14 -17.27 -10.99
N SER A 100 -6.47 -16.13 -11.17
CA SER A 100 -6.28 -15.46 -12.46
C SER A 100 -4.83 -15.01 -12.62
N SER A 101 -3.90 -15.97 -12.66
CA SER A 101 -2.46 -15.71 -12.72
C SER A 101 -1.99 -14.92 -13.96
N ASP A 102 -2.85 -14.80 -14.98
CA ASP A 102 -2.58 -14.02 -16.19
C ASP A 102 -2.86 -12.51 -16.02
N ILE A 103 -3.46 -12.12 -14.90
CA ILE A 103 -3.81 -10.73 -14.59
C ILE A 103 -2.99 -10.29 -13.37
N SER A 104 -2.19 -9.26 -13.54
CA SER A 104 -1.50 -8.60 -12.43
C SER A 104 -1.96 -7.17 -12.27
N ILE A 105 -2.10 -6.73 -11.03
CA ILE A 105 -2.41 -5.35 -10.68
C ILE A 105 -1.13 -4.72 -10.13
N THR A 106 -0.68 -3.66 -10.76
CA THR A 106 0.49 -2.90 -10.31
C THR A 106 0.05 -1.62 -9.65
N CYS A 107 0.50 -1.39 -8.43
CA CYS A 107 0.23 -0.19 -7.66
C CYS A 107 1.52 0.52 -7.26
N GLN A 108 1.46 1.84 -7.19
CA GLN A 108 2.46 2.63 -6.50
C GLN A 108 2.03 2.81 -5.05
N VAL A 109 2.95 2.56 -4.12
CA VAL A 109 2.76 2.88 -2.70
C VAL A 109 3.00 4.39 -2.53
N LEU A 110 1.93 5.12 -2.24
CA LEU A 110 1.99 6.58 -2.03
C LEU A 110 2.38 6.93 -0.59
N ASN A 111 1.91 6.13 0.36
CA ASN A 111 2.18 6.28 1.78
C ASN A 111 2.17 4.92 2.46
N LEU A 112 3.13 4.68 3.32
CA LEU A 112 3.19 3.52 4.20
C LEU A 112 3.76 3.94 5.54
N THR A 113 2.94 3.87 6.57
CA THR A 113 3.31 4.13 7.96
C THR A 113 2.94 2.93 8.83
N GLU A 114 3.13 3.02 10.12
CA GLU A 114 2.68 1.97 11.06
C GLU A 114 1.16 1.81 11.07
N THR A 115 0.41 2.86 10.72
CA THR A 115 -1.06 2.90 10.82
C THR A 115 -1.79 3.12 9.51
N GLU A 116 -1.14 3.64 8.48
CA GLU A 116 -1.76 4.05 7.22
C GLU A 116 -1.03 3.46 6.01
N LEU A 117 -1.82 3.07 5.00
CA LEU A 117 -1.35 2.63 3.70
C LEU A 117 -2.19 3.29 2.62
N SER A 118 -1.54 3.88 1.61
CA SER A 118 -2.20 4.39 0.41
C SER A 118 -1.55 3.81 -0.83
N LEU A 119 -2.38 3.25 -1.70
CA LEU A 119 -1.98 2.63 -2.96
C LEU A 119 -2.69 3.30 -4.11
N THR A 120 -1.99 3.61 -5.20
CA THR A 120 -2.61 4.02 -6.45
C THR A 120 -2.26 3.03 -7.55
N GLN A 121 -3.28 2.57 -8.28
CA GLN A 121 -3.10 1.65 -9.38
C GLN A 121 -2.39 2.35 -10.53
N ILE A 122 -1.36 1.71 -11.08
CA ILE A 122 -0.67 2.15 -12.29
C ILE A 122 -1.44 1.56 -13.47
N PRO A 123 -2.00 2.40 -14.38
CA PRO A 123 -2.71 1.90 -15.53
C PRO A 123 -1.79 1.12 -16.47
N GLU A 124 -2.31 0.05 -17.04
CA GLU A 124 -1.60 -0.71 -18.07
C GLU A 124 -1.75 -0.02 -19.43
N GLY A 125 -0.62 0.16 -20.11
CA GLY A 125 -0.57 0.68 -21.46
C GLY A 125 -0.70 2.22 -21.56
N GLU A 126 -0.55 2.72 -22.78
CA GLU A 126 -0.73 4.13 -23.14
C GLU A 126 -2.12 4.31 -23.73
N SER A 127 -3.03 4.92 -22.97
CA SER A 127 -4.36 5.31 -23.43
C SER A 127 -4.59 6.78 -23.17
N GLU A 128 -5.23 7.45 -24.14
CA GLU A 128 -5.66 8.86 -23.95
C GLU A 128 -6.76 8.97 -22.87
N TYR A 129 -7.46 7.88 -22.59
CA TYR A 129 -8.50 7.79 -21.57
C TYR A 129 -8.28 6.57 -20.69
N TYR A 130 -8.21 6.78 -19.38
CA TYR A 130 -8.14 5.69 -18.40
C TYR A 130 -8.71 6.11 -17.04
N HIS A 131 -9.02 5.12 -16.22
CA HIS A 131 -9.38 5.32 -14.83
C HIS A 131 -8.19 4.96 -13.93
N GLN A 132 -7.89 5.84 -12.99
CA GLN A 132 -6.89 5.59 -11.94
C GLN A 132 -7.59 5.37 -10.61
N MET A 133 -7.31 4.23 -9.99
CA MET A 133 -7.85 3.86 -8.69
C MET A 133 -6.83 4.16 -7.60
N THR A 134 -7.29 4.75 -6.51
CA THR A 134 -6.49 4.94 -5.29
C THR A 134 -7.26 4.36 -4.10
N TYR A 135 -6.55 3.58 -3.28
CA TYR A 135 -7.09 2.88 -2.13
C TYR A 135 -6.40 3.40 -0.88
N ASN A 136 -7.18 3.78 0.13
CA ASN A 136 -6.67 4.23 1.42
C ASN A 136 -7.09 3.26 2.52
N PHE A 137 -6.12 2.87 3.35
CA PHE A 137 -6.28 1.85 4.37
C PHE A 137 -5.78 2.34 5.72
N THR A 138 -6.35 1.75 6.77
CA THR A 138 -5.85 1.84 8.13
C THR A 138 -5.46 0.44 8.61
N ARG A 139 -4.34 0.34 9.35
CA ARG A 139 -3.90 -0.94 9.92
C ARG A 139 -4.88 -1.41 10.99
N VAL A 140 -5.27 -2.68 10.90
CA VAL A 140 -6.05 -3.33 11.95
C VAL A 140 -5.08 -3.74 13.06
N THR A 141 -5.30 -3.22 14.24
CA THR A 141 -4.60 -3.63 15.46
C THR A 141 -5.45 -4.67 16.18
N GLU A 142 -4.86 -5.83 16.44
CA GLU A 142 -5.51 -6.86 17.27
C GLU A 142 -5.44 -6.53 18.76
#